data_df4c7bb11bc902885367b3d51dc5b8a2
#
_entry.id   df4c7bb11bc902885367b3d51dc5b8a2
#
_cell.length_a   1.000
_cell.length_b   1.000
_cell.length_c   1.000
_cell.angle_alpha   90.00
_cell.angle_beta   90.00
_cell.angle_gamma   90.00
#
_symmetry.space_group_name_H-M   'P 1'
#
loop_
_entity.id
_entity.type
_entity.pdbx_description
1 polymer ?
#
loop_
_entity_poly.entity_id
_entity_poly.type
_entity_poly.pdbx_seq_one_letter_code
_entity_poly.pdbx_strand_id
1 'polypeptide(L)'
;MAIAIAIALTATPARAHHEITAKFDETKHETLNGIVTAVDWRNPHVHVFINVTTDAGVSNWAVELESTIALEKSGWRHDTVHAGDALTVAGIAARDGTRQIWGEVLTESATHRKVLYAVYTTPVAPKSPRPAPRGADGKPRLGAVDTEGGYWGYPTATTLQQDGGTVAIGAHGQLANVNDAARVAPFQPWALGLYQRRQQRHLRDDPTYLNCKPPGGVRYLQSEYGLQLLEDNERKRIFVLIGGGNHNYRILYLDGREAEGQVRGDDDNPLYYGRGVGKWEGDTLVVETSGFNEDFWFTNGGLPHTNQLRLTERFSRPDLDTLHYEVTIDDPGAYTKPWSAHWDLRWVGGEELPAHFCQDNRS
;
A
#
# COMPACT_ATOMS: atom_id res chain seq x y z
N MET A 1 -23.25 -49.04 29.41
CA MET A 1 -22.10 -48.15 29.11
C MET A 1 -22.35 -47.47 27.75
N ALA A 2 -22.73 -46.22 27.77
CA ALA A 2 -22.93 -45.44 26.56
C ALA A 2 -21.64 -44.66 26.27
N ILE A 3 -21.01 -44.90 25.11
CA ILE A 3 -19.80 -44.21 24.66
C ILE A 3 -20.27 -42.93 23.96
N ALA A 4 -20.03 -41.80 24.57
CA ALA A 4 -20.23 -40.50 23.96
C ALA A 4 -19.03 -40.19 23.03
N ILE A 5 -19.27 -40.20 21.72
CA ILE A 5 -18.29 -39.75 20.72
C ILE A 5 -18.33 -38.22 20.69
N ALA A 6 -17.31 -37.59 21.26
CA ALA A 6 -17.08 -36.14 21.11
C ALA A 6 -16.53 -35.86 19.72
N ILE A 7 -17.35 -35.30 18.83
CA ILE A 7 -16.91 -34.75 17.55
C ILE A 7 -16.20 -33.42 17.85
N ALA A 8 -14.84 -33.42 17.80
CA ALA A 8 -14.06 -32.19 17.84
C ALA A 8 -14.25 -31.47 16.50
N LEU A 9 -15.06 -30.43 16.48
CA LEU A 9 -15.09 -29.47 15.41
C LEU A 9 -13.73 -28.74 15.40
N THR A 10 -12.85 -29.13 14.49
CA THR A 10 -11.66 -28.33 14.18
C THR A 10 -12.11 -27.09 13.43
N ALA A 11 -12.31 -25.98 14.14
CA ALA A 11 -12.45 -24.68 13.53
C ALA A 11 -11.12 -24.37 12.82
N THR A 12 -11.10 -24.45 11.51
CA THR A 12 -9.98 -23.89 10.72
C THR A 12 -9.98 -22.39 10.98
N PRO A 13 -8.86 -21.79 11.40
CA PRO A 13 -8.79 -20.34 11.57
C PRO A 13 -9.13 -19.68 10.23
N ALA A 14 -10.19 -18.87 10.21
CA ALA A 14 -10.46 -17.98 9.09
C ALA A 14 -9.30 -16.99 9.02
N ARG A 15 -8.42 -17.16 8.04
CA ARG A 15 -7.35 -16.21 7.77
C ARG A 15 -7.98 -15.00 7.11
N ALA A 16 -7.90 -13.86 7.75
CA ALA A 16 -8.24 -12.58 7.12
C ALA A 16 -7.26 -12.36 5.94
N HIS A 17 -7.79 -12.36 4.73
CA HIS A 17 -7.02 -12.12 3.52
C HIS A 17 -7.14 -10.64 3.18
N HIS A 18 -6.16 -9.83 3.63
CA HIS A 18 -6.06 -8.42 3.25
C HIS A 18 -5.38 -8.22 1.89
N GLU A 19 -4.84 -9.28 1.31
CA GLU A 19 -4.21 -9.23 0.00
C GLU A 19 -5.24 -9.55 -1.09
N ILE A 20 -5.62 -8.55 -1.87
CA ILE A 20 -6.64 -8.64 -2.91
C ILE A 20 -6.31 -9.75 -3.91
N THR A 21 -5.07 -9.82 -4.36
CA THR A 21 -4.61 -10.81 -5.33
C THR A 21 -4.64 -12.24 -4.80
N ALA A 22 -4.59 -12.43 -3.47
CA ALA A 22 -4.74 -13.73 -2.86
C ALA A 22 -6.15 -14.29 -2.99
N LYS A 23 -7.16 -13.41 -2.96
CA LYS A 23 -8.58 -13.75 -2.99
C LYS A 23 -9.18 -13.64 -4.38
N PHE A 24 -8.81 -12.60 -5.14
CA PHE A 24 -9.40 -12.27 -6.44
C PHE A 24 -8.40 -12.52 -7.59
N ASP A 25 -8.91 -12.84 -8.76
CA ASP A 25 -8.14 -13.19 -9.95
C ASP A 25 -8.15 -12.04 -10.95
N GLU A 26 -7.11 -11.20 -10.95
CA GLU A 26 -6.99 -10.02 -11.83
C GLU A 26 -7.11 -10.34 -13.33
N THR A 27 -7.12 -11.62 -13.72
CA THR A 27 -7.38 -12.05 -15.10
C THR A 27 -8.84 -12.35 -15.37
N LYS A 28 -9.71 -12.38 -14.34
CA LYS A 28 -11.13 -12.73 -14.44
C LYS A 28 -12.01 -11.53 -14.12
N HIS A 29 -12.27 -10.71 -15.12
CA HIS A 29 -13.20 -9.59 -15.00
C HIS A 29 -14.63 -10.05 -15.22
N GLU A 30 -15.53 -9.63 -14.33
CA GLU A 30 -16.96 -9.89 -14.40
C GLU A 30 -17.77 -8.61 -14.24
N THR A 31 -18.98 -8.61 -14.78
CA THR A 31 -19.97 -7.55 -14.58
C THR A 31 -21.27 -8.16 -14.10
N LEU A 32 -21.72 -7.70 -12.93
CA LEU A 32 -22.94 -8.15 -12.28
C LEU A 32 -23.99 -7.03 -12.26
N ASN A 33 -25.24 -7.40 -12.48
CA ASN A 33 -26.39 -6.50 -12.28
C ASN A 33 -27.21 -7.05 -11.12
N GLY A 34 -27.44 -6.24 -10.09
CA GLY A 34 -28.10 -6.73 -8.89
C GLY A 34 -28.76 -5.62 -8.07
N ILE A 35 -29.56 -6.07 -7.12
CA ILE A 35 -30.22 -5.22 -6.14
C ILE A 35 -29.49 -5.36 -4.80
N VAL A 36 -29.10 -4.21 -4.22
CA VAL A 36 -28.43 -4.17 -2.92
C VAL A 36 -29.34 -4.74 -1.84
N THR A 37 -28.82 -5.66 -1.05
CA THR A 37 -29.52 -6.26 0.10
C THR A 37 -29.01 -5.74 1.43
N ALA A 38 -27.71 -5.43 1.53
CA ALA A 38 -27.07 -4.87 2.71
C ALA A 38 -25.77 -4.16 2.35
N VAL A 39 -25.32 -3.27 3.23
CA VAL A 39 -24.01 -2.64 3.21
C VAL A 39 -23.37 -2.87 4.57
N ASP A 40 -22.15 -3.41 4.57
CA ASP A 40 -21.31 -3.57 5.74
C ASP A 40 -20.17 -2.55 5.67
N TRP A 41 -20.34 -1.40 6.33
CA TRP A 41 -19.41 -0.27 6.32
C TRP A 41 -18.43 -0.38 7.47
N ARG A 42 -17.37 -1.16 7.29
CA ARG A 42 -16.30 -1.33 8.28
C ARG A 42 -14.95 -1.63 7.65
N ASN A 43 -13.88 -1.38 8.40
CA ASN A 43 -12.54 -1.82 8.01
C ASN A 43 -12.37 -3.35 8.27
N PRO A 44 -11.48 -4.05 7.54
CA PRO A 44 -10.54 -3.49 6.56
C PRO A 44 -11.18 -3.12 5.21
N HIS A 45 -12.25 -3.77 4.83
CA HIS A 45 -12.93 -3.56 3.55
C HIS A 45 -14.43 -3.42 3.74
N VAL A 46 -15.01 -2.49 3.00
CA VAL A 46 -16.47 -2.34 2.92
C VAL A 46 -17.03 -3.44 2.03
N HIS A 47 -18.18 -4.02 2.43
CA HIS A 47 -18.89 -5.01 1.62
C HIS A 47 -20.29 -4.50 1.26
N VAL A 48 -20.62 -4.60 -0.03
CA VAL A 48 -21.98 -4.39 -0.55
C VAL A 48 -22.51 -5.75 -0.99
N PHE A 49 -23.60 -6.20 -0.39
CA PHE A 49 -24.25 -7.45 -0.77
C PHE A 49 -25.34 -7.17 -1.79
N ILE A 50 -25.34 -7.90 -2.90
CA ILE A 50 -26.32 -7.72 -3.99
C ILE A 50 -26.98 -9.05 -4.35
N ASN A 51 -28.29 -9.02 -4.64
CA ASN A 51 -28.99 -10.13 -5.26
C ASN A 51 -28.92 -10.01 -6.79
N VAL A 52 -28.26 -10.97 -7.42
CA VAL A 52 -28.16 -11.10 -8.88
C VAL A 52 -29.18 -12.12 -9.35
N THR A 53 -30.05 -11.73 -10.29
CA THR A 53 -31.05 -12.60 -10.89
C THR A 53 -30.58 -13.09 -12.25
N THR A 54 -30.60 -14.40 -12.46
CA THR A 54 -30.29 -15.08 -13.73
C THR A 54 -31.39 -16.10 -14.04
N ASP A 55 -31.32 -16.74 -15.19
CA ASP A 55 -32.25 -17.83 -15.55
C ASP A 55 -32.18 -19.00 -14.55
N ALA A 56 -31.08 -19.17 -13.84
CA ALA A 56 -30.90 -20.18 -12.81
C ALA A 56 -31.49 -19.76 -11.44
N GLY A 57 -32.07 -18.57 -11.33
CA GLY A 57 -32.63 -18.02 -10.11
C GLY A 57 -31.84 -16.86 -9.52
N VAL A 58 -32.17 -16.52 -8.27
CA VAL A 58 -31.53 -15.43 -7.52
C VAL A 58 -30.36 -15.95 -6.71
N SER A 59 -29.24 -15.24 -6.77
CA SER A 59 -28.07 -15.55 -5.95
C SER A 59 -27.54 -14.28 -5.28
N ASN A 60 -27.15 -14.38 -4.02
CA ASN A 60 -26.52 -13.29 -3.30
C ASN A 60 -25.00 -13.29 -3.55
N TRP A 61 -24.46 -12.12 -3.86
CA TRP A 61 -23.05 -11.87 -4.11
C TRP A 61 -22.51 -10.88 -3.09
N ALA A 62 -21.29 -11.09 -2.64
CA ALA A 62 -20.54 -10.14 -1.84
C ALA A 62 -19.63 -9.31 -2.77
N VAL A 63 -19.86 -8.02 -2.84
CA VAL A 63 -18.98 -7.05 -3.50
C VAL A 63 -18.06 -6.47 -2.44
N GLU A 64 -16.81 -6.88 -2.45
CA GLU A 64 -15.79 -6.34 -1.57
C GLU A 64 -15.18 -5.08 -2.21
N LEU A 65 -15.04 -4.04 -1.43
CA LEU A 65 -14.54 -2.73 -1.86
C LEU A 65 -13.33 -2.36 -1.03
N GLU A 66 -12.81 -1.16 -1.28
CA GLU A 66 -11.73 -0.54 -0.51
C GLU A 66 -12.11 -0.32 0.97
N SER A 67 -11.13 0.10 1.76
CA SER A 67 -11.33 0.52 3.14
C SER A 67 -12.29 1.71 3.24
N THR A 68 -12.93 1.90 4.39
CA THR A 68 -13.80 3.06 4.63
C THR A 68 -13.11 4.38 4.32
N ILE A 69 -11.83 4.51 4.69
CA ILE A 69 -11.01 5.71 4.45
C ILE A 69 -10.77 5.95 2.95
N ALA A 70 -10.42 4.91 2.21
CA ALA A 70 -10.18 5.03 0.77
C ALA A 70 -11.47 5.43 0.03
N LEU A 71 -12.60 4.85 0.43
CA LEU A 71 -13.91 5.18 -0.12
C LEU A 71 -14.34 6.62 0.23
N GLU A 72 -14.12 7.07 1.47
CA GLU A 72 -14.40 8.44 1.89
C GLU A 72 -13.60 9.46 1.10
N LYS A 73 -12.33 9.20 0.81
CA LYS A 73 -11.49 10.02 -0.07
C LYS A 73 -12.03 10.10 -1.51
N SER A 74 -12.69 9.04 -1.98
CA SER A 74 -13.34 9.01 -3.29
C SER A 74 -14.76 9.65 -3.29
N GLY A 75 -15.16 10.19 -2.15
CA GLY A 75 -16.46 10.86 -1.99
C GLY A 75 -17.60 9.96 -1.52
N TRP A 76 -17.31 8.70 -1.17
CA TRP A 76 -18.29 7.81 -0.57
C TRP A 76 -18.55 8.13 0.90
N ARG A 77 -19.74 7.77 1.36
CA ARG A 77 -20.14 7.78 2.77
C ARG A 77 -20.89 6.49 3.05
N HIS A 78 -21.08 6.18 4.32
CA HIS A 78 -21.80 4.99 4.78
C HIS A 78 -23.24 4.89 4.22
N ASP A 79 -23.78 5.99 3.74
CA ASP A 79 -25.12 6.14 3.17
C ASP A 79 -25.12 6.44 1.66
N THR A 80 -24.01 6.21 0.97
CA THR A 80 -23.94 6.42 -0.50
C THR A 80 -24.75 5.38 -1.27
N VAL A 81 -24.86 4.17 -0.72
CA VAL A 81 -25.60 3.04 -1.30
C VAL A 81 -26.49 2.42 -0.24
N HIS A 82 -27.73 2.12 -0.59
CA HIS A 82 -28.74 1.60 0.32
C HIS A 82 -29.32 0.27 -0.16
N ALA A 83 -29.87 -0.51 0.78
CA ALA A 83 -30.67 -1.67 0.43
C ALA A 83 -31.85 -1.27 -0.48
N GLY A 84 -32.02 -1.98 -1.59
CA GLY A 84 -33.01 -1.68 -2.64
C GLY A 84 -32.42 -0.97 -3.86
N ASP A 85 -31.24 -0.41 -3.79
CA ASP A 85 -30.58 0.23 -4.94
C ASP A 85 -30.22 -0.81 -6.00
N ALA A 86 -30.45 -0.46 -7.26
CA ALA A 86 -30.05 -1.28 -8.40
C ALA A 86 -28.66 -0.86 -8.90
N LEU A 87 -27.68 -1.77 -8.83
CA LEU A 87 -26.30 -1.52 -9.21
C LEU A 87 -25.83 -2.44 -10.34
N THR A 88 -25.01 -1.87 -11.20
CA THR A 88 -24.09 -2.60 -12.08
C THR A 88 -22.70 -2.54 -11.43
N VAL A 89 -22.12 -3.70 -11.15
CA VAL A 89 -20.81 -3.87 -10.53
C VAL A 89 -19.87 -4.49 -11.54
N ALA A 90 -18.81 -3.80 -11.90
CA ALA A 90 -17.70 -4.34 -12.68
C ALA A 90 -16.48 -4.52 -11.75
N GLY A 91 -15.79 -5.65 -11.88
CA GLY A 91 -14.66 -5.96 -11.03
C GLY A 91 -14.05 -7.33 -11.32
N ILE A 92 -13.25 -7.84 -10.40
CA ILE A 92 -12.50 -9.10 -10.53
C ILE A 92 -13.10 -10.19 -9.63
N ALA A 93 -13.29 -11.39 -10.22
CA ALA A 93 -13.94 -12.51 -9.55
C ALA A 93 -13.02 -13.21 -8.55
N ALA A 94 -13.63 -13.84 -7.53
CA ALA A 94 -12.90 -14.67 -6.58
C ALA A 94 -12.25 -15.90 -7.27
N ARG A 95 -10.99 -16.22 -6.87
CA ARG A 95 -10.21 -17.33 -7.41
C ARG A 95 -10.83 -18.69 -7.14
N ASP A 96 -11.49 -18.83 -6.01
CA ASP A 96 -12.07 -20.09 -5.55
C ASP A 96 -13.46 -20.38 -6.15
N GLY A 97 -13.97 -19.48 -7.00
CA GLY A 97 -15.26 -19.60 -7.65
C GLY A 97 -16.44 -19.30 -6.71
N THR A 98 -16.20 -18.79 -5.53
CA THR A 98 -17.28 -18.29 -4.65
C THR A 98 -17.95 -17.06 -5.25
N ARG A 99 -19.15 -16.74 -4.80
CA ARG A 99 -19.93 -15.57 -5.26
C ARG A 99 -19.42 -14.29 -4.61
N GLN A 100 -18.19 -13.95 -4.90
CA GLN A 100 -17.51 -12.77 -4.41
C GLN A 100 -16.81 -12.07 -5.57
N ILE A 101 -16.84 -10.74 -5.58
CA ILE A 101 -16.19 -9.88 -6.57
C ILE A 101 -15.51 -8.71 -5.86
N TRP A 102 -14.29 -8.40 -6.24
CA TRP A 102 -13.67 -7.13 -5.89
C TRP A 102 -14.22 -6.06 -6.82
N GLY A 103 -14.97 -5.11 -6.28
CA GLY A 103 -15.65 -4.10 -7.07
C GLY A 103 -14.71 -2.95 -7.45
N GLU A 104 -14.45 -2.80 -8.75
CA GLU A 104 -13.62 -1.71 -9.30
C GLU A 104 -14.46 -0.52 -9.72
N VAL A 105 -15.63 -0.78 -10.32
CA VAL A 105 -16.58 0.25 -10.77
C VAL A 105 -17.98 -0.14 -10.37
N LEU A 106 -18.65 0.74 -9.65
CA LEU A 106 -20.07 0.61 -9.34
C LEU A 106 -20.83 1.71 -10.06
N THR A 107 -21.93 1.35 -10.73
CA THR A 107 -22.78 2.25 -11.48
C THR A 107 -24.23 2.04 -11.05
N GLU A 108 -24.95 3.11 -10.76
CA GLU A 108 -26.37 3.06 -10.52
C GLU A 108 -27.10 2.69 -11.82
N SER A 109 -27.85 1.59 -11.81
CA SER A 109 -28.38 1.00 -13.05
C SER A 109 -29.39 1.91 -13.77
N ALA A 110 -30.19 2.67 -13.04
CA ALA A 110 -31.23 3.54 -13.61
C ALA A 110 -30.67 4.80 -14.29
N THR A 111 -29.64 5.40 -13.71
CA THR A 111 -29.12 6.71 -14.16
C THR A 111 -27.79 6.58 -14.90
N HIS A 112 -27.16 5.41 -14.87
CA HIS A 112 -25.79 5.16 -15.32
C HIS A 112 -24.75 6.06 -14.63
N ARG A 113 -25.12 6.67 -13.50
CA ARG A 113 -24.23 7.46 -12.69
C ARG A 113 -23.22 6.52 -12.01
N LYS A 114 -21.94 6.74 -12.25
CA LYS A 114 -20.90 6.02 -11.56
C LYS A 114 -20.86 6.43 -10.10
N VAL A 115 -21.00 5.48 -9.19
CA VAL A 115 -20.93 5.70 -7.74
C VAL A 115 -19.57 5.32 -7.16
N LEU A 116 -18.84 4.42 -7.82
CA LEU A 116 -17.45 4.09 -7.47
C LEU A 116 -16.59 4.07 -8.73
N TYR A 117 -15.38 4.60 -8.59
CA TYR A 117 -14.27 4.43 -9.53
C TYR A 117 -13.16 3.69 -8.81
N ALA A 118 -12.34 2.94 -9.54
CA ALA A 118 -11.12 2.40 -8.98
C ALA A 118 -10.31 3.54 -8.35
N VAL A 119 -10.10 3.46 -7.04
CA VAL A 119 -9.54 4.53 -6.20
C VAL A 119 -8.15 4.97 -6.67
N TYR A 120 -7.43 4.10 -7.38
CA TYR A 120 -6.06 4.34 -7.85
C TYR A 120 -5.94 5.11 -9.17
N THR A 121 -7.03 5.45 -9.84
CA THR A 121 -6.97 5.94 -11.23
C THR A 121 -7.46 7.36 -11.46
N THR A 122 -7.81 8.12 -10.43
CA THR A 122 -8.17 9.51 -10.65
C THR A 122 -6.93 10.42 -10.50
N PRO A 123 -6.21 10.74 -11.58
CA PRO A 123 -5.27 11.85 -11.55
C PRO A 123 -6.13 13.09 -11.35
N VAL A 124 -6.14 13.65 -10.17
CA VAL A 124 -6.57 15.05 -10.03
C VAL A 124 -5.68 15.86 -10.95
N ALA A 125 -6.26 16.60 -11.87
CA ALA A 125 -5.49 17.43 -12.79
C ALA A 125 -4.45 18.24 -12.01
N PRO A 126 -3.19 18.29 -12.45
CA PRO A 126 -2.17 19.06 -11.75
C PRO A 126 -2.66 20.51 -11.66
N LYS A 127 -2.76 21.02 -10.44
CA LYS A 127 -2.92 22.47 -10.24
C LYS A 127 -1.69 23.13 -10.84
N SER A 128 -1.83 24.38 -11.31
CA SER A 128 -0.68 25.15 -11.77
C SER A 128 0.43 25.07 -10.73
N PRO A 129 1.67 24.71 -11.12
CA PRO A 129 2.74 24.51 -10.16
C PRO A 129 2.98 25.80 -9.36
N ARG A 130 2.77 25.72 -8.07
CA ARG A 130 3.11 26.78 -7.11
C ARG A 130 4.51 26.49 -6.60
N PRO A 131 5.34 27.51 -6.33
CA PRO A 131 6.68 27.28 -5.79
C PRO A 131 6.65 26.43 -4.52
N ALA A 132 7.64 25.58 -4.34
CA ALA A 132 7.85 24.87 -3.10
C ALA A 132 8.03 25.85 -1.94
N PRO A 133 7.35 25.68 -0.82
CA PRO A 133 7.55 26.52 0.36
C PRO A 133 8.96 26.30 0.92
N ARG A 134 9.54 27.39 1.50
CA ARG A 134 10.90 27.33 2.03
C ARG A 134 10.95 27.72 3.50
N GLY A 135 11.86 27.10 4.22
CA GLY A 135 12.19 27.47 5.59
C GLY A 135 13.07 28.74 5.66
N ALA A 136 13.33 29.22 6.87
CA ALA A 136 14.22 30.35 7.10
C ALA A 136 15.68 30.07 6.68
N ASP A 137 16.07 28.80 6.58
CA ASP A 137 17.36 28.33 6.10
C ASP A 137 17.44 28.28 4.54
N GLY A 138 16.35 28.68 3.86
CA GLY A 138 16.21 28.64 2.40
C GLY A 138 15.96 27.26 1.81
N LYS A 139 15.91 26.20 2.60
CA LYS A 139 15.61 24.83 2.13
C LYS A 139 14.13 24.64 1.85
N PRO A 140 13.75 23.80 0.87
CA PRO A 140 12.37 23.40 0.71
C PRO A 140 11.82 22.75 1.98
N ARG A 141 10.62 23.16 2.39
CA ARG A 141 9.89 22.47 3.46
C ARG A 141 9.26 21.21 2.88
N LEU A 142 9.62 20.05 3.43
CA LEU A 142 9.06 18.76 2.98
C LEU A 142 7.72 18.47 3.64
N GLY A 143 7.43 19.07 4.79
CA GLY A 143 6.17 18.93 5.52
C GLY A 143 5.16 20.03 5.23
N ALA A 144 4.15 20.12 6.10
CA ALA A 144 3.16 21.19 6.10
C ALA A 144 3.80 22.56 6.32
N VAL A 145 3.20 23.58 5.73
CA VAL A 145 3.57 24.97 5.93
C VAL A 145 2.44 25.68 6.64
N ASP A 146 2.79 26.48 7.62
CA ASP A 146 1.87 27.30 8.39
C ASP A 146 0.77 26.50 9.13
N THR A 147 -0.44 27.05 9.18
CA THR A 147 -1.60 26.47 9.87
C THR A 147 -2.41 25.52 9.00
N GLU A 148 -2.11 25.42 7.71
CA GLU A 148 -2.75 24.45 6.82
C GLU A 148 -2.10 23.09 7.01
N GLY A 149 -2.73 22.20 7.72
CA GLY A 149 -2.35 20.79 7.79
C GLY A 149 -2.23 20.16 6.41
N GLY A 150 -1.72 18.93 6.34
CA GLY A 150 -1.67 18.18 5.09
C GLY A 150 -0.70 17.01 5.18
N TYR A 151 -0.76 16.16 4.17
CA TYR A 151 0.07 14.97 4.08
C TYR A 151 0.40 14.65 2.61
N TRP A 152 1.35 13.76 2.38
CA TRP A 152 1.70 13.22 1.08
C TRP A 152 0.94 11.92 0.84
N GLY A 153 0.22 11.84 -0.27
CA GLY A 153 -0.55 10.67 -0.69
C GLY A 153 -0.49 10.45 -2.19
N TYR A 154 -1.30 9.53 -2.68
CA TYR A 154 -1.45 9.23 -4.10
C TYR A 154 -0.11 9.02 -4.84
N PRO A 155 0.69 8.02 -4.44
CA PRO A 155 1.94 7.71 -5.09
C PRO A 155 1.69 7.34 -6.56
N THR A 156 2.55 7.81 -7.47
CA THR A 156 2.46 7.46 -8.90
C THR A 156 2.90 6.03 -9.21
N ALA A 157 3.54 5.36 -8.24
CA ALA A 157 3.85 3.94 -8.32
C ALA A 157 3.50 3.25 -6.99
N THR A 158 2.76 2.16 -7.05
CA THR A 158 2.39 1.32 -5.89
C THR A 158 3.27 0.08 -5.75
N THR A 159 4.15 -0.14 -6.71
CA THR A 159 5.08 -1.28 -6.78
C THR A 159 6.43 -0.83 -7.28
N LEU A 160 7.45 -1.66 -7.12
CA LEU A 160 8.81 -1.36 -7.59
C LEU A 160 9.24 -2.28 -8.74
N GLN A 161 9.90 -1.68 -9.69
CA GLN A 161 10.79 -2.33 -10.64
C GLN A 161 11.98 -1.38 -10.91
N GLN A 162 13.09 -1.94 -11.39
CA GLN A 162 14.25 -1.12 -11.73
C GLN A 162 13.89 -0.03 -12.76
N ASP A 163 14.55 1.12 -12.71
CA ASP A 163 14.33 2.22 -13.63
C ASP A 163 14.41 1.77 -15.09
N GLY A 164 13.46 2.26 -15.90
CA GLY A 164 13.29 1.83 -17.28
C GLY A 164 12.69 0.43 -17.44
N GLY A 165 12.29 -0.23 -16.35
CA GLY A 165 11.57 -1.50 -16.38
C GLY A 165 10.21 -1.36 -17.07
N THR A 166 9.83 -2.39 -17.85
CA THR A 166 8.57 -2.43 -18.61
C THR A 166 7.74 -3.66 -18.28
N VAL A 167 7.96 -4.22 -17.09
CA VAL A 167 7.20 -5.39 -16.64
C VAL A 167 5.79 -4.95 -16.25
N ALA A 168 4.78 -5.66 -16.75
CA ALA A 168 3.40 -5.43 -16.36
C ALA A 168 3.16 -5.98 -14.95
N ILE A 169 2.97 -5.07 -13.99
CA ILE A 169 2.69 -5.37 -12.59
C ILE A 169 1.37 -4.68 -12.23
N GLY A 170 0.42 -5.43 -11.67
CA GLY A 170 -0.86 -4.88 -11.19
C GLY A 170 -0.67 -3.93 -10.01
N ALA A 171 -1.69 -3.14 -9.70
CA ALA A 171 -1.65 -2.13 -8.64
C ALA A 171 -1.31 -2.73 -7.26
N HIS A 172 -1.67 -3.98 -7.04
CA HIS A 172 -1.41 -4.73 -5.80
C HIS A 172 -0.12 -5.57 -5.85
N GLY A 173 0.72 -5.37 -6.87
CA GLY A 173 2.04 -6.00 -6.96
C GLY A 173 2.09 -7.36 -7.62
N GLN A 174 0.98 -7.90 -8.11
CA GLN A 174 0.95 -9.17 -8.85
C GLN A 174 1.51 -8.97 -10.26
N LEU A 175 2.46 -9.82 -10.69
CA LEU A 175 2.92 -9.86 -12.06
C LEU A 175 1.83 -10.39 -12.99
N ALA A 176 1.62 -9.72 -14.13
CA ALA A 176 0.76 -10.24 -15.19
C ALA A 176 1.28 -11.57 -15.75
N ASN A 177 2.60 -11.76 -15.78
CA ASN A 177 3.26 -13.00 -16.16
C ASN A 177 4.46 -13.26 -15.24
N VAL A 178 4.43 -14.34 -14.47
CA VAL A 178 5.50 -14.72 -13.55
C VAL A 178 6.84 -14.99 -14.24
N ASN A 179 6.83 -15.31 -15.53
CA ASN A 179 8.05 -15.50 -16.31
C ASN A 179 8.85 -14.19 -16.51
N ASP A 180 8.21 -13.04 -16.34
CA ASP A 180 8.87 -11.74 -16.40
C ASP A 180 9.58 -11.35 -15.09
N ALA A 181 9.46 -12.15 -14.04
CA ALA A 181 10.01 -11.86 -12.72
C ALA A 181 11.48 -11.44 -12.74
N ALA A 182 12.32 -12.11 -13.54
CA ALA A 182 13.75 -11.80 -13.64
C ALA A 182 14.06 -10.38 -14.21
N ARG A 183 13.06 -9.72 -14.82
CA ARG A 183 13.20 -8.38 -15.41
C ARG A 183 12.88 -7.26 -14.42
N VAL A 184 12.25 -7.60 -13.29
CA VAL A 184 11.81 -6.61 -12.28
C VAL A 184 13.00 -5.95 -11.58
N ALA A 185 14.00 -6.75 -11.18
CA ALA A 185 15.21 -6.29 -10.52
C ALA A 185 16.38 -7.25 -10.82
N PRO A 186 17.65 -6.82 -10.58
CA PRO A 186 18.83 -7.64 -10.83
C PRO A 186 19.06 -8.68 -9.73
N PHE A 187 18.15 -9.62 -9.55
CA PHE A 187 18.14 -10.58 -8.45
C PHE A 187 19.36 -11.49 -8.38
N GLN A 188 19.75 -11.86 -7.16
CA GLN A 188 20.49 -13.10 -6.89
C GLN A 188 19.58 -14.31 -7.19
N PRO A 189 20.12 -15.49 -7.53
CA PRO A 189 19.31 -16.66 -7.91
C PRO A 189 18.27 -17.08 -6.87
N TRP A 190 18.63 -17.07 -5.58
CA TRP A 190 17.72 -17.43 -4.49
C TRP A 190 16.58 -16.39 -4.35
N ALA A 191 16.94 -15.11 -4.48
CA ALA A 191 15.99 -14.01 -4.35
C ALA A 191 14.96 -14.02 -5.49
N LEU A 192 15.40 -14.31 -6.72
CA LEU A 192 14.50 -14.53 -7.85
C LEU A 192 13.54 -15.70 -7.58
N GLY A 193 14.06 -16.84 -7.12
CA GLY A 193 13.23 -18.01 -6.80
C GLY A 193 12.20 -17.71 -5.71
N LEU A 194 12.59 -16.96 -4.68
CA LEU A 194 11.67 -16.53 -3.62
C LEU A 194 10.61 -15.55 -4.15
N TYR A 195 11.00 -14.57 -4.98
CA TYR A 195 10.08 -13.63 -5.59
C TYR A 195 9.07 -14.34 -6.48
N GLN A 196 9.52 -15.24 -7.37
CA GLN A 196 8.64 -16.06 -8.21
C GLN A 196 7.66 -16.89 -7.37
N ARG A 197 8.13 -17.53 -6.29
CA ARG A 197 7.27 -18.29 -5.39
C ARG A 197 6.20 -17.42 -4.74
N ARG A 198 6.53 -16.22 -4.27
CA ARG A 198 5.58 -15.26 -3.70
C ARG A 198 4.52 -14.88 -4.71
N GLN A 199 4.92 -14.61 -5.95
CA GLN A 199 4.03 -14.30 -7.08
C GLN A 199 3.11 -15.49 -7.43
N GLN A 200 3.64 -16.71 -7.55
CA GLN A 200 2.86 -17.95 -7.81
C GLN A 200 1.85 -18.25 -6.70
N ARG A 201 2.13 -17.81 -5.48
CA ARG A 201 1.21 -17.92 -4.34
C ARG A 201 0.27 -16.73 -4.20
N HIS A 202 0.21 -15.86 -5.22
CA HIS A 202 -0.63 -14.67 -5.25
C HIS A 202 -0.44 -13.78 -4.02
N LEU A 203 0.81 -13.59 -3.61
CA LEU A 203 1.24 -12.71 -2.51
C LEU A 203 0.58 -12.98 -1.15
N ARG A 204 -0.16 -14.07 -1.00
CA ARG A 204 -0.98 -14.39 0.18
C ARG A 204 -0.22 -14.57 1.50
N ASP A 205 1.11 -14.70 1.43
CA ASP A 205 1.96 -14.88 2.61
C ASP A 205 2.61 -13.55 3.08
N ASP A 206 2.12 -12.41 2.60
CA ASP A 206 2.66 -11.09 2.96
C ASP A 206 2.48 -10.81 4.47
N PRO A 207 3.59 -10.64 5.23
CA PRO A 207 3.51 -10.44 6.67
C PRO A 207 2.82 -9.14 7.08
N THR A 208 2.81 -8.12 6.23
CA THR A 208 2.11 -6.86 6.51
C THR A 208 0.60 -7.10 6.56
N TYR A 209 0.07 -7.88 5.64
CA TYR A 209 -1.36 -8.18 5.60
C TYR A 209 -1.76 -9.32 6.52
N LEU A 210 -0.95 -10.38 6.62
CA LEU A 210 -1.30 -11.54 7.45
C LEU A 210 -1.16 -11.29 8.95
N ASN A 211 -0.15 -10.51 9.34
CA ASN A 211 0.25 -10.39 10.74
C ASN A 211 0.31 -8.93 11.21
N CYS A 212 -0.25 -8.01 10.45
CA CYS A 212 -0.21 -6.56 10.74
C CYS A 212 1.22 -6.05 11.01
N LYS A 213 2.23 -6.62 10.34
CA LYS A 213 3.61 -6.15 10.44
C LYS A 213 3.76 -4.80 9.75
N PRO A 214 4.65 -3.93 10.22
CA PRO A 214 4.91 -2.65 9.55
C PRO A 214 5.30 -2.84 8.08
N PRO A 215 4.86 -1.95 7.16
CA PRO A 215 5.27 -1.96 5.76
C PRO A 215 6.69 -1.39 5.63
N GLY A 216 7.68 -2.20 5.98
CA GLY A 216 9.08 -1.79 6.10
C GLY A 216 9.72 -1.28 4.80
N GLY A 217 10.98 -0.89 4.91
CA GLY A 217 11.76 -0.37 3.78
C GLY A 217 11.17 0.91 3.21
N VAL A 218 10.90 0.93 1.90
CA VAL A 218 10.30 2.06 1.17
C VAL A 218 8.81 1.90 0.90
N ARG A 219 8.25 0.76 1.25
CA ARG A 219 6.87 0.39 0.94
C ARG A 219 5.83 1.39 1.48
N TYR A 220 6.11 2.03 2.62
CA TYR A 220 5.22 3.05 3.19
C TYR A 220 5.02 4.27 2.28
N LEU A 221 6.00 4.58 1.41
CA LEU A 221 5.93 5.66 0.42
C LEU A 221 5.04 5.31 -0.80
N GLN A 222 4.63 4.05 -0.90
CA GLN A 222 3.77 3.52 -1.96
C GLN A 222 2.36 3.19 -1.44
N SER A 223 2.09 3.54 -0.18
CA SER A 223 0.80 3.28 0.48
C SER A 223 -0.24 4.32 0.11
N GLU A 224 -1.47 3.88 -0.10
CA GLU A 224 -2.64 4.74 -0.30
C GLU A 224 -2.99 5.59 0.93
N TYR A 225 -2.56 5.15 2.11
CA TYR A 225 -2.84 5.87 3.37
C TYR A 225 -2.00 7.13 3.54
N GLY A 226 -0.94 7.26 2.75
CA GLY A 226 -0.08 8.43 2.75
C GLY A 226 0.85 8.51 3.96
N LEU A 227 1.57 9.62 4.00
CA LEU A 227 2.54 9.94 5.07
C LEU A 227 2.60 11.44 5.34
N GLN A 228 3.00 11.81 6.54
CA GLN A 228 3.24 13.21 6.92
C GLN A 228 4.69 13.39 7.38
N LEU A 229 5.32 14.45 6.93
CA LEU A 229 6.67 14.82 7.33
C LEU A 229 6.59 15.97 8.35
N LEU A 230 7.10 15.74 9.57
CA LEU A 230 7.17 16.73 10.62
C LEU A 230 8.63 17.09 10.88
N GLU A 231 9.00 18.33 10.60
CA GLU A 231 10.36 18.84 10.74
C GLU A 231 10.60 19.38 12.16
N ASP A 232 11.51 18.75 12.92
CA ASP A 232 12.02 19.21 14.21
C ASP A 232 13.40 19.86 13.98
N ASN A 233 13.39 21.13 13.59
CA ASN A 233 14.59 21.87 13.22
C ASN A 233 15.54 22.09 14.41
N GLU A 234 15.01 22.19 15.63
CA GLU A 234 15.81 22.36 16.85
C GLU A 234 16.69 21.14 17.11
N ARG A 235 16.12 19.94 16.90
CA ARG A 235 16.83 18.67 17.11
C ARG A 235 17.37 18.07 15.79
N LYS A 236 17.30 18.83 14.70
CA LYS A 236 17.81 18.42 13.38
C LYS A 236 17.33 17.02 12.98
N ARG A 237 16.03 16.84 12.91
CA ARG A 237 15.42 15.57 12.52
C ARG A 237 14.05 15.79 11.87
N ILE A 238 13.64 14.80 11.09
CA ILE A 238 12.32 14.75 10.50
C ILE A 238 11.64 13.47 10.96
N PHE A 239 10.41 13.60 11.49
CA PHE A 239 9.55 12.46 11.72
C PHE A 239 8.72 12.21 10.47
N VAL A 240 8.75 10.98 9.99
CA VAL A 240 7.86 10.50 8.94
C VAL A 240 6.76 9.72 9.62
N LEU A 241 5.59 10.32 9.76
CA LEU A 241 4.40 9.64 10.25
C LEU A 241 3.78 8.86 9.11
N ILE A 242 3.46 7.59 9.34
CA ILE A 242 2.98 6.65 8.31
C ILE A 242 1.51 6.37 8.58
N GLY A 243 0.63 6.66 7.62
CA GLY A 243 -0.80 6.49 7.76
C GLY A 243 -1.26 5.04 7.77
N GLY A 244 -0.52 4.14 7.10
CA GLY A 244 -0.80 2.71 7.08
C GLY A 244 -0.01 1.91 8.11
N GLY A 245 -0.42 0.67 8.38
CA GLY A 245 0.36 -0.28 9.17
C GLY A 245 0.48 0.05 10.66
N ASN A 246 -0.62 0.38 11.32
CA ASN A 246 -0.70 0.59 12.78
C ASN A 246 0.03 1.81 13.32
N HIS A 247 -0.06 2.95 12.64
CA HIS A 247 0.46 4.24 13.10
C HIS A 247 1.97 4.21 13.44
N ASN A 248 2.75 3.73 12.51
CA ASN A 248 4.19 3.72 12.65
C ASN A 248 4.80 5.07 12.29
N TYR A 249 6.01 5.29 12.74
CA TYR A 249 6.81 6.43 12.34
C TYR A 249 8.26 6.02 12.10
N ARG A 250 8.95 6.85 11.35
CA ARG A 250 10.39 6.76 11.08
C ARG A 250 11.04 8.09 11.44
N ILE A 251 12.28 8.07 11.89
CA ILE A 251 13.06 9.29 12.13
C ILE A 251 14.20 9.38 11.12
N LEU A 252 14.31 10.53 10.46
CA LEU A 252 15.47 10.90 9.65
C LEU A 252 16.30 11.89 10.46
N TYR A 253 17.54 11.55 10.73
CA TYR A 253 18.46 12.36 11.52
C TYR A 253 19.30 13.25 10.61
N LEU A 254 19.37 14.55 10.93
CA LEU A 254 20.08 15.58 10.14
C LEU A 254 21.21 16.23 10.93
N ASP A 255 21.65 15.63 12.04
CA ASP A 255 22.63 16.16 12.98
C ASP A 255 24.08 15.76 12.67
N GLY A 256 24.32 15.15 11.51
CA GLY A 256 25.64 14.75 11.05
C GLY A 256 26.21 13.50 11.67
N ARG A 257 25.36 12.71 12.39
CA ARG A 257 25.78 11.39 12.88
C ARG A 257 26.07 10.44 11.72
N GLU A 258 26.83 9.40 11.98
CA GLU A 258 27.10 8.37 10.99
C GLU A 258 25.93 7.38 10.88
N ALA A 259 25.64 6.93 9.65
CA ALA A 259 24.62 5.91 9.39
C ALA A 259 25.10 4.51 9.83
N GLU A 260 26.40 4.26 9.76
CA GLU A 260 27.00 2.98 10.08
C GLU A 260 27.24 2.79 11.60
N GLY A 261 27.01 1.57 12.08
CA GLY A 261 27.46 1.09 13.39
C GLY A 261 26.49 1.27 14.56
N GLN A 262 25.32 1.84 14.35
CA GLN A 262 24.38 2.04 15.45
C GLN A 262 23.07 1.27 15.22
N VAL A 263 22.90 0.26 16.04
CA VAL A 263 21.68 -0.55 16.22
C VAL A 263 21.33 -1.41 15.00
N ARG A 264 21.77 -2.65 15.02
CA ARG A 264 21.06 -3.71 14.31
C ARG A 264 19.72 -3.89 15.00
N GLY A 265 18.62 -3.96 14.24
CA GLY A 265 17.38 -4.49 14.78
C GLY A 265 17.67 -5.92 15.25
N ASP A 266 17.35 -6.19 16.49
CA ASP A 266 17.31 -7.53 17.05
C ASP A 266 15.85 -7.94 17.25
N ASP A 267 15.59 -9.14 17.73
CA ASP A 267 14.24 -9.65 17.96
C ASP A 267 13.45 -8.80 18.98
N ASP A 268 14.16 -8.09 19.87
CA ASP A 268 13.55 -7.21 20.88
C ASP A 268 13.33 -5.78 20.38
N ASN A 269 14.03 -5.37 19.30
CA ASN A 269 13.90 -4.05 18.71
C ASN A 269 14.03 -4.07 17.17
N PRO A 270 13.08 -4.66 16.47
CA PRO A 270 13.14 -4.84 15.02
C PRO A 270 13.04 -3.49 14.28
N LEU A 271 14.00 -3.23 13.37
CA LEU A 271 14.04 -2.02 12.55
C LEU A 271 13.40 -2.25 11.17
N TYR A 272 12.09 -2.08 11.08
CA TYR A 272 11.37 -2.20 9.81
C TYR A 272 11.72 -1.10 8.82
N TYR A 273 12.06 0.09 9.32
CA TYR A 273 12.37 1.27 8.49
C TYR A 273 13.86 1.62 8.48
N GLY A 274 14.69 0.78 9.11
CA GLY A 274 16.11 1.07 9.25
C GLY A 274 16.37 2.37 10.03
N ARG A 275 17.63 2.81 10.00
CA ARG A 275 18.07 4.09 10.56
C ARG A 275 18.51 5.00 9.43
N GLY A 276 17.80 6.10 9.23
CA GLY A 276 18.06 7.09 8.20
C GLY A 276 18.88 8.26 8.73
N VAL A 277 19.99 8.57 8.06
CA VAL A 277 20.81 9.77 8.34
C VAL A 277 20.88 10.59 7.07
N GLY A 278 20.49 11.86 7.16
CA GLY A 278 20.30 12.72 6.00
C GLY A 278 21.17 13.96 6.04
N LYS A 279 21.40 14.51 4.85
CA LYS A 279 21.99 15.81 4.62
C LYS A 279 21.32 16.49 3.43
N TRP A 280 21.29 17.81 3.44
CA TRP A 280 20.81 18.58 2.30
C TRP A 280 21.91 18.75 1.26
N GLU A 281 21.61 18.37 0.02
CA GLU A 281 22.42 18.63 -1.17
C GLU A 281 21.62 19.58 -2.09
N GLY A 282 21.89 20.89 -2.01
CA GLY A 282 21.03 21.88 -2.65
C GLY A 282 19.61 21.83 -2.11
N ASP A 283 18.63 21.60 -2.96
CA ASP A 283 17.20 21.50 -2.65
C ASP A 283 16.73 20.04 -2.45
N THR A 284 17.66 19.08 -2.41
CA THR A 284 17.36 17.66 -2.21
C THR A 284 17.87 17.20 -0.86
N LEU A 285 17.00 16.57 -0.08
CA LEU A 285 17.39 15.84 1.11
C LEU A 285 17.85 14.43 0.70
N VAL A 286 19.12 14.13 0.93
CA VAL A 286 19.71 12.81 0.68
C VAL A 286 19.82 12.08 2.00
N VAL A 287 19.30 10.86 2.06
CA VAL A 287 19.24 10.03 3.28
C VAL A 287 19.89 8.68 3.01
N GLU A 288 20.91 8.34 3.77
CA GLU A 288 21.49 7.01 3.81
C GLU A 288 20.78 6.21 4.90
N THR A 289 20.24 5.03 4.54
CA THR A 289 19.49 4.18 5.45
C THR A 289 20.02 2.77 5.46
N SER A 290 20.20 2.22 6.66
CA SER A 290 20.69 0.85 6.89
C SER A 290 20.12 0.25 8.18
N GLY A 291 20.47 -1.00 8.51
CA GLY A 291 20.06 -1.65 9.76
C GLY A 291 18.62 -2.16 9.74
N PHE A 292 18.18 -2.66 8.59
CA PHE A 292 16.87 -3.29 8.44
C PHE A 292 16.85 -4.71 9.04
N ASN A 293 15.69 -5.11 9.59
CA ASN A 293 15.41 -6.53 9.83
C ASN A 293 14.95 -7.22 8.54
N GLU A 294 14.72 -8.53 8.59
CA GLU A 294 14.29 -9.33 7.45
C GLU A 294 12.79 -9.72 7.51
N ASP A 295 12.02 -9.15 8.43
CA ASP A 295 10.66 -9.57 8.78
C ASP A 295 9.56 -8.93 7.92
N PHE A 296 9.92 -8.20 6.86
CA PHE A 296 8.96 -7.55 5.98
C PHE A 296 9.23 -7.85 4.50
N TRP A 297 8.25 -7.61 3.66
CA TRP A 297 8.45 -7.58 2.22
C TRP A 297 8.77 -6.15 1.78
N PHE A 298 9.79 -6.04 0.94
CA PHE A 298 10.31 -4.73 0.52
C PHE A 298 9.31 -3.92 -0.31
N THR A 299 8.32 -4.60 -0.94
CA THR A 299 7.24 -3.98 -1.74
C THR A 299 5.95 -4.76 -1.60
N ASN A 300 4.83 -4.19 -2.08
CA ASN A 300 3.57 -4.91 -2.24
C ASN A 300 3.73 -6.16 -3.13
N GLY A 301 4.61 -6.11 -4.15
CA GLY A 301 4.90 -7.24 -5.03
C GLY A 301 5.77 -8.32 -4.42
N GLY A 302 6.24 -8.19 -3.18
CA GLY A 302 6.98 -9.24 -2.50
C GLY A 302 8.46 -9.32 -2.86
N LEU A 303 9.09 -8.21 -3.25
CA LEU A 303 10.55 -8.18 -3.44
C LEU A 303 11.27 -8.60 -2.17
N PRO A 304 12.23 -9.54 -2.25
CA PRO A 304 13.06 -9.95 -1.11
C PRO A 304 14.15 -8.92 -0.81
N HIS A 305 14.62 -8.93 0.42
CA HIS A 305 15.81 -8.22 0.86
C HIS A 305 16.52 -9.03 1.94
N THR A 306 17.72 -8.58 2.33
CA THR A 306 18.49 -9.12 3.45
C THR A 306 18.82 -8.02 4.46
N ASN A 307 19.45 -8.40 5.57
CA ASN A 307 19.97 -7.44 6.56
C ASN A 307 21.16 -6.61 6.05
N GLN A 308 21.65 -6.89 4.83
CA GLN A 308 22.67 -6.09 4.15
C GLN A 308 22.06 -4.91 3.38
N LEU A 309 20.72 -4.80 3.32
CA LEU A 309 20.02 -3.74 2.62
C LEU A 309 20.51 -2.35 3.05
N ARG A 310 20.92 -1.55 2.09
CA ARG A 310 21.23 -0.13 2.20
C ARG A 310 20.42 0.65 1.19
N LEU A 311 19.92 1.78 1.59
CA LEU A 311 19.17 2.68 0.72
C LEU A 311 19.85 4.04 0.68
N THR A 312 20.00 4.59 -0.53
CA THR A 312 20.26 6.01 -0.73
C THR A 312 18.97 6.63 -1.25
N GLU A 313 18.33 7.41 -0.41
CA GLU A 313 17.01 7.99 -0.66
C GLU A 313 17.15 9.49 -0.93
N ARG A 314 16.42 10.00 -1.91
CA ARG A 314 16.46 11.41 -2.30
C ARG A 314 15.04 11.97 -2.30
N PHE A 315 14.81 12.96 -1.45
CA PHE A 315 13.55 13.66 -1.34
C PHE A 315 13.71 15.08 -1.89
N SER A 316 12.92 15.45 -2.86
CA SER A 316 12.88 16.81 -3.37
C SER A 316 11.43 17.27 -3.53
N ARG A 317 11.19 18.55 -3.32
CA ARG A 317 9.88 19.18 -3.49
C ARG A 317 9.99 20.27 -4.56
N PRO A 318 9.82 19.90 -5.86
CA PRO A 318 9.97 20.85 -6.96
C PRO A 318 8.92 21.97 -6.97
N ASP A 319 7.72 21.67 -6.48
CA ASP A 319 6.60 22.59 -6.35
C ASP A 319 5.81 22.30 -5.06
N LEU A 320 4.74 23.06 -4.81
CA LEU A 320 3.93 22.90 -3.60
C LEU A 320 3.28 21.52 -3.53
N ASP A 321 2.86 20.99 -4.66
CA ASP A 321 1.93 19.86 -4.75
C ASP A 321 2.65 18.52 -5.02
N THR A 322 3.98 18.53 -5.24
CA THR A 322 4.76 17.33 -5.61
C THR A 322 5.90 17.06 -4.63
N LEU A 323 5.97 15.85 -4.10
CA LEU A 323 7.16 15.28 -3.46
C LEU A 323 7.73 14.24 -4.42
N HIS A 324 8.88 14.54 -4.99
CA HIS A 324 9.63 13.59 -5.80
C HIS A 324 10.53 12.74 -4.91
N TYR A 325 10.41 11.43 -5.03
CA TYR A 325 11.22 10.47 -4.31
C TYR A 325 11.97 9.56 -5.27
N GLU A 326 13.26 9.44 -5.04
CA GLU A 326 14.15 8.53 -5.75
C GLU A 326 14.89 7.66 -4.73
N VAL A 327 15.11 6.39 -5.04
CA VAL A 327 15.83 5.47 -4.19
C VAL A 327 16.81 4.62 -4.99
N THR A 328 18.04 4.51 -4.50
CA THR A 328 19.00 3.48 -4.90
C THR A 328 19.00 2.39 -3.85
N ILE A 329 18.83 1.17 -4.30
CA ILE A 329 18.74 -0.05 -3.50
C ILE A 329 20.05 -0.82 -3.68
N ASP A 330 20.80 -0.99 -2.61
CA ASP A 330 22.03 -1.76 -2.57
C ASP A 330 21.89 -2.85 -1.52
N ASP A 331 21.70 -4.08 -1.96
CA ASP A 331 21.60 -5.27 -1.12
C ASP A 331 22.30 -6.44 -1.82
N PRO A 332 23.62 -6.60 -1.62
CA PRO A 332 24.40 -7.63 -2.29
C PRO A 332 23.95 -9.06 -1.92
N GLY A 333 23.24 -9.22 -0.81
CA GLY A 333 22.62 -10.49 -0.44
C GLY A 333 21.46 -10.86 -1.35
N ALA A 334 20.66 -9.90 -1.82
CA ALA A 334 19.48 -10.15 -2.63
C ALA A 334 19.65 -9.80 -4.11
N TYR A 335 20.52 -8.85 -4.46
CA TYR A 335 20.71 -8.35 -5.82
C TYR A 335 22.16 -8.43 -6.26
N THR A 336 22.36 -8.62 -7.57
CA THR A 336 23.72 -8.77 -8.18
C THR A 336 24.44 -7.43 -8.37
N LYS A 337 23.70 -6.33 -8.32
CA LYS A 337 24.20 -4.94 -8.40
C LYS A 337 23.18 -3.99 -7.80
N PRO A 338 23.58 -2.79 -7.40
CA PRO A 338 22.64 -1.73 -7.04
C PRO A 338 21.71 -1.38 -8.21
N TRP A 339 20.49 -0.96 -7.86
CA TRP A 339 19.47 -0.54 -8.83
C TRP A 339 18.61 0.58 -8.23
N SER A 340 17.93 1.34 -9.07
CA SER A 340 17.15 2.50 -8.65
C SER A 340 15.70 2.41 -9.09
N ALA A 341 14.86 3.15 -8.38
CA ALA A 341 13.46 3.41 -8.73
C ALA A 341 13.08 4.82 -8.25
N HIS A 342 12.07 5.40 -8.87
CA HIS A 342 11.56 6.71 -8.48
C HIS A 342 10.06 6.82 -8.70
N TRP A 343 9.40 7.70 -7.92
CA TRP A 343 7.97 8.06 -8.08
C TRP A 343 7.67 9.38 -7.37
N ASP A 344 6.51 9.91 -7.67
CA ASP A 344 6.02 11.13 -7.05
C ASP A 344 4.88 10.83 -6.09
N LEU A 345 4.78 11.64 -5.04
CA LEU A 345 3.61 11.71 -4.15
C LEU A 345 3.00 13.09 -4.29
N ARG A 346 1.68 13.17 -4.08
CA ARG A 346 0.92 14.41 -4.16
C ARG A 346 0.65 14.98 -2.78
N TRP A 347 0.71 16.31 -2.66
CA TRP A 347 0.27 17.02 -1.47
C TRP A 347 -1.26 17.03 -1.36
N VAL A 348 -1.77 16.64 -0.21
CA VAL A 348 -3.18 16.69 0.17
C VAL A 348 -3.28 17.75 1.27
N GLY A 349 -3.54 18.99 0.87
CA GLY A 349 -3.61 20.13 1.79
C GLY A 349 -4.96 20.25 2.49
N GLY A 350 -4.96 20.73 3.73
CA GLY A 350 -6.17 20.95 4.52
C GLY A 350 -6.79 19.69 5.11
N GLU A 351 -6.15 18.53 4.96
CA GLU A 351 -6.59 17.26 5.53
C GLU A 351 -5.56 16.73 6.51
N GLU A 352 -6.03 15.98 7.50
CA GLU A 352 -5.16 15.23 8.41
C GLU A 352 -4.77 13.88 7.81
N LEU A 353 -3.60 13.38 8.24
CA LEU A 353 -3.16 12.05 7.84
C LEU A 353 -4.18 11.00 8.35
N PRO A 354 -4.78 10.19 7.46
CA PRO A 354 -5.78 9.21 7.85
C PRO A 354 -5.19 8.17 8.80
N ALA A 355 -5.98 7.82 9.80
CA ALA A 355 -5.66 6.75 10.72
C ALA A 355 -6.14 5.40 10.18
N HIS A 356 -5.22 4.52 9.82
CA HIS A 356 -5.53 3.14 9.47
C HIS A 356 -5.02 2.18 10.54
N PHE A 357 -5.90 1.30 11.02
CA PHE A 357 -5.54 0.20 11.90
C PHE A 357 -5.68 -1.12 11.18
N CYS A 358 -4.58 -1.84 11.05
CA CYS A 358 -4.64 -3.26 10.74
C CYS A 358 -5.16 -3.97 11.98
N GLN A 359 -6.31 -4.60 11.87
CA GLN A 359 -6.85 -5.44 12.93
C GLN A 359 -6.47 -6.89 12.64
N ASP A 360 -5.77 -7.50 13.58
CA ASP A 360 -5.59 -8.93 13.60
C ASP A 360 -6.95 -9.57 13.93
N ASN A 361 -7.70 -9.96 12.91
CA ASN A 361 -8.98 -10.65 13.07
C ASN A 361 -8.73 -12.08 13.55
N ARG A 362 -8.14 -12.23 14.72
CA ARG A 362 -8.11 -13.48 15.48
C ARG A 362 -9.39 -13.59 16.29
N SER A 363 -10.50 -13.86 15.64
CA SER A 363 -11.73 -14.28 16.28
C SER A 363 -12.21 -15.60 15.68
#